data_f3b81b7354085628d60a856c5e8c20f9
#
_entry.id   f3b81b7354085628d60a856c5e8c20f9
#
_cell.length_a   1.000
_cell.length_b   1.000
_cell.length_c   1.000
_cell.angle_alpha   90.00
_cell.angle_beta   90.00
_cell.angle_gamma   90.00
#
_symmetry.space_group_name_H-M   'P 1'
#
loop_
_entity.id
_entity.type
_entity.pdbx_description
1 polymer ?
#
loop_
_entity_poly.entity_id
_entity_poly.type
_entity_poly.pdbx_seq_one_letter_code
_entity_poly.pdbx_strand_id
1 'polypeptide(L)'
;MRFDLMTGGLPLRRMQQLARDAAAAGFDGLVVTEAGRTAYLGCAAAALAADVDLLTGVAVAFPRSPMVTAQVAWELAEATGGRFRLGLGAQVRAHVERRYGVPFDHPGPRLREYVLAMRAAFAAFRGEAPLDHHGEFWKLSLLPAMWSPGPIEVPDPPIDLAAVNPWMLRMAGEVADGVHVHPLNTPTYLSETVVPNLERGAKAAGRTADDLEVIVPTFAAPGSTSDEVEQWRGMARMQVAFYGSTPNYGFIFEQLGRQGTTARIRERQKAGDLAGMAAVVDDELLSHFCVSGDWATVADALVDRYAGTATRVVSYFAGMAWARDERALGPWGELAREVAAR
;
A
#
# COMPACT_ATOMS: atom_id res chain seq x y z
N MET A 1 -5.92 15.99 -3.31
CA MET A 1 -5.53 14.56 -3.26
C MET A 1 -4.07 14.49 -2.82
N ARG A 2 -3.70 13.64 -1.83
CA ARG A 2 -2.30 13.50 -1.38
C ARG A 2 -1.46 12.70 -2.37
N PHE A 3 -0.16 13.03 -2.46
CA PHE A 3 0.75 12.32 -3.36
C PHE A 3 1.98 11.82 -2.61
N ASP A 4 2.10 10.50 -2.49
CA ASP A 4 3.12 9.83 -1.70
C ASP A 4 4.20 9.17 -2.58
N LEU A 5 5.36 8.93 -1.99
CA LEU A 5 6.45 8.19 -2.58
C LEU A 5 6.51 6.77 -2.04
N MET A 6 6.51 5.77 -2.93
CA MET A 6 6.75 4.37 -2.54
C MET A 6 8.23 4.06 -2.52
N THR A 7 8.68 3.34 -1.48
CA THR A 7 10.05 2.82 -1.39
C THR A 7 10.06 1.39 -0.87
N GLY A 8 11.03 0.61 -1.34
CA GLY A 8 11.39 -0.66 -0.70
C GLY A 8 12.17 -0.46 0.59
N GLY A 9 12.49 -1.55 1.27
CA GLY A 9 13.35 -1.49 2.45
C GLY A 9 14.77 -1.03 2.10
N LEU A 10 15.18 0.12 2.63
CA LEU A 10 16.52 0.70 2.54
C LEU A 10 17.34 0.45 3.80
N PRO A 11 18.68 0.55 3.77
CA PRO A 11 19.48 0.73 4.97
C PRO A 11 18.97 1.93 5.77
N LEU A 12 18.94 1.85 7.10
CA LEU A 12 18.23 2.85 7.94
C LEU A 12 18.74 4.29 7.74
N ARG A 13 20.03 4.49 7.58
CA ARG A 13 20.60 5.82 7.28
C ARG A 13 20.18 6.35 5.90
N ARG A 14 20.01 5.47 4.91
CA ARG A 14 19.48 5.83 3.58
C ARG A 14 18.01 6.15 3.65
N MET A 15 17.24 5.46 4.50
CA MET A 15 15.83 5.77 4.75
C MET A 15 15.67 7.16 5.38
N GLN A 16 16.54 7.53 6.34
CA GLN A 16 16.56 8.89 6.89
C GLN A 16 16.86 9.95 5.82
N GLN A 17 17.78 9.66 4.91
CA GLN A 17 18.10 10.59 3.81
C GLN A 17 16.90 10.74 2.87
N LEU A 18 16.29 9.61 2.44
CA LEU A 18 15.10 9.64 1.59
C LEU A 18 13.96 10.43 2.24
N ALA A 19 13.75 10.26 3.55
CA ALA A 19 12.68 10.98 4.26
C ALA A 19 12.89 12.51 4.21
N ARG A 20 14.11 12.98 4.44
CA ARG A 20 14.44 14.41 4.31
C ARG A 20 14.27 14.92 2.88
N ASP A 21 14.75 14.15 1.91
CA ASP A 21 14.71 14.55 0.49
C ASP A 21 13.26 14.57 -0.02
N ALA A 22 12.44 13.59 0.37
CA ALA A 22 11.03 13.53 0.01
C ALA A 22 10.22 14.70 0.61
N ALA A 23 10.46 15.02 1.89
CA ALA A 23 9.85 16.19 2.54
C ALA A 23 10.24 17.48 1.82
N ALA A 24 11.53 17.67 1.55
CA ALA A 24 12.04 18.84 0.84
C ALA A 24 11.50 18.94 -0.61
N ALA A 25 11.31 17.80 -1.27
CA ALA A 25 10.73 17.73 -2.61
C ALA A 25 9.23 18.02 -2.65
N GLY A 26 8.50 17.91 -1.51
CA GLY A 26 7.07 18.22 -1.41
C GLY A 26 6.14 17.02 -1.54
N PHE A 27 6.62 15.81 -1.27
CA PHE A 27 5.75 14.65 -1.09
C PHE A 27 5.00 14.73 0.24
N ASP A 28 3.73 14.33 0.25
CA ASP A 28 2.92 14.27 1.47
C ASP A 28 3.38 13.15 2.40
N GLY A 29 3.84 12.02 1.84
CA GLY A 29 4.23 10.87 2.65
C GLY A 29 5.17 9.88 1.96
N LEU A 30 5.64 8.94 2.79
CA LEU A 30 6.42 7.77 2.38
C LEU A 30 5.63 6.49 2.64
N VAL A 31 5.49 5.69 1.61
CA VAL A 31 4.90 4.35 1.68
C VAL A 31 6.03 3.32 1.65
N VAL A 32 6.31 2.71 2.81
CA VAL A 32 7.42 1.76 2.98
C VAL A 32 6.93 0.33 2.81
N THR A 33 7.41 -0.37 1.76
CA THR A 33 7.01 -1.76 1.49
C THR A 33 7.84 -2.76 2.29
N GLU A 34 7.24 -3.86 2.75
CA GLU A 34 7.94 -4.95 3.42
C GLU A 34 8.34 -6.04 2.42
N ALA A 35 9.51 -5.88 1.79
CA ALA A 35 10.04 -6.85 0.84
C ALA A 35 11.27 -7.60 1.40
N GLY A 36 12.47 -7.05 1.27
CA GLY A 36 13.70 -7.63 1.79
C GLY A 36 14.06 -7.20 3.22
N ARG A 37 13.43 -6.11 3.71
CA ARG A 37 13.62 -5.54 5.04
C ARG A 37 12.26 -5.29 5.69
N THR A 38 12.23 -5.19 7.02
CA THR A 38 10.99 -4.84 7.73
C THR A 38 10.61 -3.38 7.47
N ALA A 39 9.33 -3.13 7.19
CA ALA A 39 8.83 -1.79 6.96
C ALA A 39 8.90 -0.92 8.22
N TYR A 40 8.66 -1.49 9.39
CA TYR A 40 8.59 -0.77 10.67
C TYR A 40 9.89 -0.05 11.03
N LEU A 41 11.05 -0.73 10.87
CA LEU A 41 12.34 -0.07 11.12
C LEU A 41 12.64 1.04 10.11
N GLY A 42 12.17 0.88 8.88
CA GLY A 42 12.21 1.93 7.87
C GLY A 42 11.39 3.14 8.28
N CYS A 43 10.14 2.94 8.71
CA CYS A 43 9.27 3.99 9.22
C CYS A 43 9.87 4.66 10.46
N ALA A 44 10.42 3.89 11.43
CA ALA A 44 11.07 4.45 12.60
C ALA A 44 12.28 5.34 12.23
N ALA A 45 13.11 4.89 11.29
CA ALA A 45 14.23 5.70 10.81
C ALA A 45 13.79 7.00 10.13
N ALA A 46 12.71 6.94 9.33
CA ALA A 46 12.12 8.10 8.66
C ALA A 46 11.49 9.08 9.65
N ALA A 47 10.75 8.59 10.64
CA ALA A 47 10.11 9.38 11.69
C ALA A 47 11.10 10.27 12.46
N LEU A 48 12.32 9.79 12.69
CA LEU A 48 13.38 10.52 13.37
C LEU A 48 14.13 11.51 12.44
N ALA A 49 13.76 11.59 11.17
CA ALA A 49 14.51 12.36 10.19
C ALA A 49 13.71 13.50 9.52
N ALA A 50 12.40 13.36 9.38
CA ALA A 50 11.55 14.32 8.70
C ALA A 50 10.09 14.22 9.13
N ASP A 51 9.39 15.34 9.00
CA ASP A 51 7.95 15.48 9.25
C ASP A 51 7.15 15.21 7.98
N VAL A 52 6.93 13.93 7.67
CA VAL A 52 6.10 13.45 6.56
C VAL A 52 5.14 12.38 7.07
N ASP A 53 4.05 12.15 6.34
CA ASP A 53 3.20 11.00 6.63
C ASP A 53 3.99 9.70 6.38
N LEU A 54 3.86 8.74 7.26
CA LEU A 54 4.52 7.44 7.12
C LEU A 54 3.49 6.32 7.06
N LEU A 55 3.59 5.51 6.01
CA LEU A 55 2.69 4.39 5.81
C LEU A 55 3.49 3.10 5.59
N THR A 56 3.05 1.99 6.17
CA THR A 56 3.51 0.70 5.67
C THR A 56 2.64 0.29 4.48
N GLY A 57 3.22 -0.02 3.34
CA GLY A 57 2.46 -0.38 2.14
C GLY A 57 2.91 -1.66 1.46
N VAL A 58 2.64 -2.84 2.06
CA VAL A 58 2.04 -3.10 3.37
C VAL A 58 2.97 -3.97 4.21
N ALA A 59 2.84 -3.90 5.53
CA ALA A 59 3.52 -4.84 6.41
C ALA A 59 2.79 -6.20 6.41
N VAL A 60 3.53 -7.29 6.56
CA VAL A 60 2.96 -8.65 6.56
C VAL A 60 2.45 -8.97 7.97
N ALA A 61 1.14 -9.24 8.09
CA ALA A 61 0.48 -9.40 9.39
C ALA A 61 0.90 -10.70 10.12
N PHE A 62 0.73 -11.85 9.49
CA PHE A 62 0.76 -13.16 10.16
C PHE A 62 2.08 -13.59 10.81
N PRO A 63 3.27 -13.14 10.37
CA PRO A 63 4.52 -13.44 11.07
C PRO A 63 4.65 -12.80 12.47
N ARG A 64 3.73 -11.88 12.82
CA ARG A 64 3.73 -11.16 14.10
C ARG A 64 2.39 -11.35 14.81
N SER A 65 2.39 -11.31 16.14
CA SER A 65 1.13 -11.27 16.88
C SER A 65 0.47 -9.87 16.76
N PRO A 66 -0.87 -9.78 16.86
CA PRO A 66 -1.55 -8.48 16.88
C PRO A 66 -1.02 -7.56 17.98
N MET A 67 -0.66 -8.10 19.16
CA MET A 67 -0.10 -7.32 20.26
C MET A 67 1.24 -6.66 19.88
N VAL A 68 2.17 -7.42 19.30
CA VAL A 68 3.46 -6.87 18.87
C VAL A 68 3.28 -5.79 17.81
N THR A 69 2.36 -6.00 16.86
CA THR A 69 2.07 -5.01 15.83
C THR A 69 1.38 -3.78 16.41
N ALA A 70 0.49 -3.96 17.38
CA ALA A 70 -0.17 -2.84 18.09
C ALA A 70 0.85 -1.97 18.82
N GLN A 71 1.79 -2.57 19.56
CA GLN A 71 2.87 -1.83 20.22
C GLN A 71 3.72 -1.03 19.23
N VAL A 72 4.16 -1.66 18.14
CA VAL A 72 4.95 -0.98 17.10
C VAL A 72 4.17 0.18 16.46
N ALA A 73 2.88 -0.02 16.15
CA ALA A 73 2.06 1.02 15.57
C ALA A 73 1.84 2.19 16.53
N TRP A 74 1.67 1.88 17.82
CA TRP A 74 1.52 2.86 18.91
C TRP A 74 2.74 3.77 19.04
N GLU A 75 3.93 3.16 19.14
CA GLU A 75 5.20 3.89 19.23
C GLU A 75 5.46 4.74 17.97
N LEU A 76 5.13 4.23 16.77
CA LEU A 76 5.28 4.99 15.54
C LEU A 76 4.27 6.14 15.43
N ALA A 77 3.03 5.96 15.90
CA ALA A 77 2.04 7.04 15.95
C ALA A 77 2.52 8.17 16.89
N GLU A 78 3.01 7.83 18.08
CA GLU A 78 3.58 8.80 19.01
C GLU A 78 4.79 9.52 18.39
N ALA A 79 5.76 8.76 17.86
CA ALA A 79 6.99 9.32 17.28
C ALA A 79 6.76 10.24 16.07
N THR A 80 5.66 10.05 15.34
CA THR A 80 5.29 10.87 14.18
C THR A 80 4.32 12.00 14.51
N GLY A 81 3.87 12.12 15.76
CA GLY A 81 2.81 13.07 16.10
C GLY A 81 1.48 12.75 15.40
N GLY A 82 1.14 11.46 15.25
CA GLY A 82 -0.10 10.98 14.62
C GLY A 82 -0.05 10.86 13.10
N ARG A 83 1.12 11.05 12.46
CA ARG A 83 1.28 10.93 10.99
C ARG A 83 1.63 9.51 10.50
N PHE A 84 1.52 8.51 11.36
CA PHE A 84 1.72 7.11 10.98
C PHE A 84 0.40 6.42 10.67
N ARG A 85 0.36 5.67 9.56
CA ARG A 85 -0.74 4.77 9.17
C ARG A 85 -0.20 3.36 8.99
N LEU A 86 -0.86 2.39 9.58
CA LEU A 86 -0.48 0.99 9.52
C LEU A 86 -1.18 0.28 8.36
N GLY A 87 -0.51 0.11 7.23
CA GLY A 87 -0.99 -0.75 6.16
C GLY A 87 -0.58 -2.20 6.39
N LEU A 88 -1.55 -3.11 6.44
CA LEU A 88 -1.38 -4.55 6.68
C LEU A 88 -1.85 -5.38 5.49
N GLY A 89 -1.17 -6.50 5.25
CA GLY A 89 -1.58 -7.49 4.26
C GLY A 89 -1.34 -8.92 4.72
N ALA A 90 -2.16 -9.85 4.21
CA ALA A 90 -2.03 -11.27 4.48
C ALA A 90 -0.81 -11.90 3.77
N GLN A 91 -0.27 -11.26 2.73
CA GLN A 91 0.72 -11.83 1.82
C GLN A 91 0.18 -13.09 1.12
N VAL A 92 1.00 -13.75 0.31
CA VAL A 92 0.64 -15.03 -0.34
C VAL A 92 1.17 -16.22 0.44
N ARG A 93 0.47 -17.37 0.35
CA ARG A 93 0.78 -18.63 1.07
C ARG A 93 2.26 -18.98 1.03
N ALA A 94 2.87 -18.95 -0.15
CA ALA A 94 4.26 -19.37 -0.33
C ALA A 94 5.25 -18.55 0.52
N HIS A 95 5.02 -17.24 0.65
CA HIS A 95 5.85 -16.39 1.50
C HIS A 95 5.57 -16.61 2.98
N VAL A 96 4.30 -16.72 3.37
CA VAL A 96 3.91 -16.90 4.77
C VAL A 96 4.44 -18.22 5.32
N GLU A 97 4.22 -19.33 4.59
CA GLU A 97 4.65 -20.66 5.05
C GLU A 97 6.15 -20.90 4.87
N ARG A 98 6.72 -20.55 3.68
CA ARG A 98 8.08 -20.99 3.33
C ARG A 98 9.17 -19.97 3.64
N ARG A 99 8.80 -18.69 3.77
CA ARG A 99 9.74 -17.61 4.11
C ARG A 99 9.63 -17.20 5.58
N TYR A 100 8.40 -17.11 6.11
CA TYR A 100 8.17 -16.71 7.49
C TYR A 100 7.92 -17.86 8.45
N GLY A 101 7.67 -19.08 7.94
CA GLY A 101 7.54 -20.30 8.76
C GLY A 101 6.27 -20.33 9.61
N VAL A 102 5.20 -19.65 9.21
CA VAL A 102 3.93 -19.63 9.93
C VAL A 102 2.78 -20.17 9.08
N PRO A 103 1.72 -20.74 9.69
CA PRO A 103 0.57 -21.26 8.95
C PRO A 103 -0.16 -20.19 8.14
N PHE A 104 -0.66 -20.56 6.96
CA PHE A 104 -1.51 -19.74 6.10
C PHE A 104 -2.88 -20.41 5.90
N ASP A 105 -3.70 -20.29 6.89
CA ASP A 105 -5.08 -20.78 6.94
C ASP A 105 -6.04 -19.61 7.13
N HIS A 106 -7.22 -19.70 6.50
CA HIS A 106 -8.31 -18.72 6.63
C HIS A 106 -7.85 -17.24 6.57
N PRO A 107 -7.04 -16.82 5.56
CA PRO A 107 -6.33 -15.54 5.59
C PRO A 107 -7.25 -14.32 5.76
N GLY A 108 -8.44 -14.35 5.19
CA GLY A 108 -9.40 -13.26 5.32
C GLY A 108 -9.97 -13.13 6.72
N PRO A 109 -10.67 -14.15 7.26
CA PRO A 109 -11.18 -14.14 8.64
C PRO A 109 -10.09 -13.88 9.68
N ARG A 110 -8.92 -14.49 9.48
CA ARG A 110 -7.76 -14.28 10.36
C ARG A 110 -7.25 -12.84 10.34
N LEU A 111 -7.18 -12.20 9.17
CA LEU A 111 -6.77 -10.79 9.07
C LEU A 111 -7.82 -9.84 9.68
N ARG A 112 -9.11 -10.15 9.49
CA ARG A 112 -10.20 -9.41 10.14
C ARG A 112 -10.05 -9.43 11.66
N GLU A 113 -9.89 -10.62 12.22
CA GLU A 113 -9.72 -10.79 13.67
C GLU A 113 -8.43 -10.13 14.17
N TYR A 114 -7.35 -10.14 13.36
CA TYR A 114 -6.12 -9.45 13.67
C TYR A 114 -6.33 -7.96 13.92
N VAL A 115 -7.11 -7.29 13.05
CA VAL A 115 -7.47 -5.88 13.21
C VAL A 115 -8.29 -5.66 14.49
N LEU A 116 -9.29 -6.50 14.75
CA LEU A 116 -10.13 -6.40 15.95
C LEU A 116 -9.31 -6.60 17.23
N ALA A 117 -8.38 -7.55 17.25
CA ALA A 117 -7.47 -7.78 18.35
C ALA A 117 -6.54 -6.59 18.60
N MET A 118 -6.07 -5.91 17.54
CA MET A 118 -5.27 -4.69 17.66
C MET A 118 -6.09 -3.53 18.22
N ARG A 119 -7.34 -3.35 17.80
CA ARG A 119 -8.23 -2.30 18.34
C ARG A 119 -8.50 -2.53 19.83
N ALA A 120 -8.69 -3.79 20.27
CA ALA A 120 -8.78 -4.13 21.68
C ALA A 120 -7.49 -3.78 22.45
N ALA A 121 -6.32 -3.98 21.83
CA ALA A 121 -5.04 -3.57 22.43
C ALA A 121 -4.94 -2.04 22.54
N PHE A 122 -5.33 -1.27 21.53
CA PHE A 122 -5.32 0.19 21.58
C PHE A 122 -6.23 0.75 22.67
N ALA A 123 -7.47 0.23 22.78
CA ALA A 123 -8.38 0.60 23.87
C ALA A 123 -7.78 0.31 25.27
N ALA A 124 -7.07 -0.82 25.40
CA ALA A 124 -6.38 -1.15 26.65
C ALA A 124 -5.15 -0.25 26.90
N PHE A 125 -4.40 0.15 25.88
CA PHE A 125 -3.28 1.11 26.01
C PHE A 125 -3.78 2.48 26.46
N ARG A 126 -4.96 2.90 25.99
CA ARG A 126 -5.62 4.13 26.44
C ARG A 126 -6.18 4.06 27.86
N GLY A 127 -6.37 2.85 28.39
CA GLY A 127 -7.05 2.64 29.68
C GLY A 127 -8.58 2.75 29.57
N GLU A 128 -9.13 2.70 28.37
CA GLU A 128 -10.58 2.77 28.10
C GLU A 128 -11.31 1.46 28.44
N ALA A 129 -10.61 0.33 28.27
CA ALA A 129 -11.13 -1.00 28.56
C ALA A 129 -9.96 -1.94 28.97
N PRO A 130 -10.24 -3.01 29.77
CA PRO A 130 -9.27 -4.07 29.96
C PRO A 130 -9.01 -4.79 28.65
N LEU A 131 -7.80 -5.35 28.49
CA LEU A 131 -7.48 -6.20 27.35
C LEU A 131 -8.25 -7.52 27.48
N ASP A 132 -9.30 -7.68 26.67
CA ASP A 132 -10.19 -8.85 26.68
C ASP A 132 -10.67 -9.19 25.25
N HIS A 133 -9.80 -9.82 24.47
CA HIS A 133 -10.11 -10.31 23.13
C HIS A 133 -10.06 -11.83 23.07
N HIS A 134 -11.17 -12.46 22.80
CA HIS A 134 -11.34 -13.93 22.68
C HIS A 134 -11.87 -14.31 21.31
N GLY A 135 -10.98 -14.35 20.31
CA GLY A 135 -11.30 -14.75 18.95
C GLY A 135 -10.99 -16.23 18.66
N GLU A 136 -11.22 -16.62 17.43
CA GLU A 136 -10.87 -17.96 16.91
C GLU A 136 -9.35 -18.13 16.75
N PHE A 137 -8.66 -17.08 16.26
CA PHE A 137 -7.24 -17.12 15.92
C PHE A 137 -6.35 -16.49 17.00
N TRP A 138 -6.89 -15.51 17.76
CA TRP A 138 -6.13 -14.72 18.73
C TRP A 138 -6.86 -14.63 20.06
N LYS A 139 -6.10 -14.80 21.16
CA LYS A 139 -6.60 -14.59 22.53
C LYS A 139 -5.64 -13.67 23.25
N LEU A 140 -6.10 -12.47 23.58
CA LEU A 140 -5.34 -11.43 24.28
C LEU A 140 -6.12 -11.01 25.52
N SER A 141 -5.67 -11.42 26.71
CA SER A 141 -6.40 -11.18 27.98
C SER A 141 -5.47 -10.84 29.14
N LEU A 142 -4.21 -10.46 28.84
CA LEU A 142 -3.23 -10.12 29.87
C LEU A 142 -2.45 -8.87 29.46
N LEU A 143 -2.63 -7.76 30.19
CA LEU A 143 -1.84 -6.53 30.06
C LEU A 143 -1.65 -5.91 31.46
N PRO A 144 -0.66 -6.39 32.26
CA PRO A 144 -0.34 -5.73 33.50
C PRO A 144 0.15 -4.30 33.26
N ALA A 145 -0.12 -3.38 34.20
CA ALA A 145 0.17 -1.95 34.05
C ALA A 145 1.63 -1.66 33.64
N MET A 146 2.59 -2.40 34.19
CA MET A 146 4.01 -2.24 33.84
C MET A 146 4.39 -2.70 32.43
N TRP A 147 3.48 -3.37 31.71
CA TRP A 147 3.67 -3.86 30.34
C TRP A 147 2.81 -3.08 29.32
N SER A 148 1.99 -2.14 29.80
CA SER A 148 1.26 -1.23 28.94
C SER A 148 2.15 -0.05 28.55
N PRO A 149 2.18 0.37 27.27
CA PRO A 149 2.86 1.62 26.89
C PRO A 149 2.16 2.86 27.47
N GLY A 150 0.91 2.73 27.93
CA GLY A 150 0.08 3.85 28.37
C GLY A 150 -0.52 4.65 27.21
N PRO A 151 -1.34 5.66 27.54
CA PRO A 151 -1.95 6.53 26.52
C PRO A 151 -0.91 7.45 25.86
N ILE A 152 -1.16 7.80 24.60
CA ILE A 152 -0.40 8.78 23.83
C ILE A 152 -1.29 9.99 23.52
N GLU A 153 -0.69 11.16 23.27
CA GLU A 153 -1.40 12.42 23.03
C GLU A 153 -2.04 12.51 21.62
N VAL A 154 -1.73 11.57 20.72
CA VAL A 154 -2.26 11.51 19.37
C VAL A 154 -3.38 10.48 19.25
N PRO A 155 -4.25 10.53 18.23
CA PRO A 155 -5.24 9.48 17.96
C PRO A 155 -4.62 8.10 17.77
N ASP A 156 -5.45 7.06 17.87
CA ASP A 156 -5.05 5.69 17.53
C ASP A 156 -4.50 5.63 16.11
N PRO A 157 -3.41 4.89 15.86
CA PRO A 157 -2.89 4.75 14.51
C PRO A 157 -3.93 4.10 13.60
N PRO A 158 -4.29 4.75 12.46
CA PRO A 158 -5.20 4.16 11.50
C PRO A 158 -4.65 2.82 10.97
N ILE A 159 -5.54 1.85 10.79
CA ILE A 159 -5.22 0.52 10.25
C ILE A 159 -5.81 0.39 8.85
N ASP A 160 -4.95 0.34 7.84
CA ASP A 160 -5.33 0.15 6.44
C ASP A 160 -5.06 -1.29 6.00
N LEU A 161 -5.88 -1.84 5.10
CA LEU A 161 -5.74 -3.22 4.64
C LEU A 161 -5.46 -3.31 3.14
N ALA A 162 -4.52 -4.17 2.75
CA ALA A 162 -4.39 -4.57 1.35
C ALA A 162 -5.55 -5.50 0.96
N ALA A 163 -6.34 -5.08 0.00
CA ALA A 163 -7.48 -5.85 -0.49
C ALA A 163 -7.58 -5.80 -2.02
N VAL A 164 -7.90 -6.95 -2.64
CA VAL A 164 -8.02 -7.07 -4.09
C VAL A 164 -9.37 -7.63 -4.50
N ASN A 165 -9.79 -8.75 -3.90
CA ASN A 165 -11.04 -9.39 -4.27
C ASN A 165 -12.24 -8.79 -3.51
N PRO A 166 -13.47 -8.97 -4.01
CA PRO A 166 -14.68 -8.39 -3.41
C PRO A 166 -14.88 -8.73 -1.94
N TRP A 167 -14.50 -9.93 -1.49
CA TRP A 167 -14.63 -10.32 -0.09
C TRP A 167 -13.70 -9.51 0.81
N MET A 168 -12.40 -9.41 0.42
CA MET A 168 -11.40 -8.66 1.17
C MET A 168 -11.72 -7.15 1.18
N LEU A 169 -12.23 -6.61 0.08
CA LEU A 169 -12.65 -5.21 0.00
C LEU A 169 -13.84 -4.92 0.93
N ARG A 170 -14.84 -5.80 0.99
CA ARG A 170 -15.94 -5.65 1.95
C ARG A 170 -15.44 -5.72 3.39
N MET A 171 -14.56 -6.67 3.70
CA MET A 171 -13.97 -6.81 5.01
C MET A 171 -13.14 -5.56 5.39
N ALA A 172 -12.37 -5.00 4.45
CA ALA A 172 -11.66 -3.74 4.68
C ALA A 172 -12.65 -2.59 4.99
N GLY A 173 -13.73 -2.45 4.23
CA GLY A 173 -14.79 -1.48 4.50
C GLY A 173 -15.43 -1.65 5.89
N GLU A 174 -15.54 -2.90 6.37
CA GLU A 174 -16.13 -3.22 7.68
C GLU A 174 -15.23 -2.80 8.85
N VAL A 175 -13.92 -3.12 8.81
CA VAL A 175 -13.05 -3.05 9.99
C VAL A 175 -11.84 -2.13 9.88
N ALA A 176 -11.46 -1.69 8.68
CA ALA A 176 -10.27 -0.88 8.46
C ALA A 176 -10.57 0.63 8.42
N ASP A 177 -9.53 1.46 8.47
CA ASP A 177 -9.58 2.91 8.30
C ASP A 177 -9.19 3.33 6.88
N GLY A 178 -8.76 2.37 6.05
CA GLY A 178 -8.45 2.58 4.65
C GLY A 178 -8.11 1.29 3.92
N VAL A 179 -7.88 1.41 2.63
CA VAL A 179 -7.49 0.32 1.76
C VAL A 179 -6.24 0.67 0.95
N HIS A 180 -5.26 -0.23 0.98
CA HIS A 180 -4.18 -0.24 -0.01
C HIS A 180 -4.63 -1.02 -1.23
N VAL A 181 -4.92 -0.32 -2.31
CA VAL A 181 -5.23 -0.92 -3.60
C VAL A 181 -3.96 -1.56 -4.18
N HIS A 182 -4.12 -2.67 -4.89
CA HIS A 182 -2.99 -3.33 -5.52
C HIS A 182 -2.41 -2.48 -6.67
N PRO A 183 -1.08 -2.46 -6.92
CA PRO A 183 -0.48 -1.72 -8.04
C PRO A 183 -1.03 -2.11 -9.42
N LEU A 184 -1.49 -3.35 -9.60
CA LEU A 184 -2.25 -3.77 -10.78
C LEU A 184 -3.69 -3.27 -10.64
N ASN A 185 -3.94 -2.01 -10.95
CA ASN A 185 -5.25 -1.38 -10.88
C ASN A 185 -5.56 -0.57 -12.15
N THR A 186 -6.84 -0.38 -12.40
CA THR A 186 -7.36 0.42 -13.52
C THR A 186 -8.53 1.27 -13.02
N PRO A 187 -8.89 2.36 -13.72
CA PRO A 187 -10.11 3.12 -13.38
C PRO A 187 -11.35 2.24 -13.30
N THR A 188 -11.53 1.32 -14.24
CA THR A 188 -12.64 0.36 -14.26
C THR A 188 -12.65 -0.53 -13.02
N TYR A 189 -11.49 -1.08 -12.63
CA TYR A 189 -11.40 -1.89 -11.41
C TYR A 189 -11.72 -1.06 -10.15
N LEU A 190 -11.26 0.19 -10.08
CA LEU A 190 -11.55 1.08 -8.96
C LEU A 190 -13.05 1.37 -8.85
N SER A 191 -13.68 1.79 -9.94
CA SER A 191 -15.09 2.20 -9.95
C SER A 191 -16.08 1.04 -9.86
N GLU A 192 -15.79 -0.10 -10.48
CA GLU A 192 -16.74 -1.23 -10.55
C GLU A 192 -16.51 -2.28 -9.44
N THR A 193 -15.30 -2.35 -8.88
CA THR A 193 -14.98 -3.40 -7.90
C THR A 193 -14.56 -2.81 -6.55
N VAL A 194 -13.59 -1.89 -6.50
CA VAL A 194 -13.04 -1.40 -5.23
C VAL A 194 -14.08 -0.60 -4.47
N VAL A 195 -14.50 0.53 -5.00
CA VAL A 195 -15.42 1.46 -4.32
C VAL A 195 -16.73 0.78 -3.92
N PRO A 196 -17.45 0.07 -4.80
CA PRO A 196 -18.73 -0.52 -4.42
C PRO A 196 -18.64 -1.62 -3.36
N ASN A 197 -17.50 -2.31 -3.25
CA ASN A 197 -17.33 -3.32 -2.21
C ASN A 197 -16.90 -2.70 -0.87
N LEU A 198 -16.09 -1.63 -0.87
CA LEU A 198 -15.80 -0.86 0.34
C LEU A 198 -17.08 -0.26 0.92
N GLU A 199 -17.92 0.37 0.10
CA GLU A 199 -19.21 0.93 0.51
C GLU A 199 -20.12 -0.13 1.14
N ARG A 200 -20.23 -1.32 0.52
CA ARG A 200 -21.04 -2.42 1.08
C ARG A 200 -20.52 -2.87 2.44
N GLY A 201 -19.20 -2.95 2.61
CA GLY A 201 -18.57 -3.32 3.87
C GLY A 201 -18.78 -2.26 4.95
N ALA A 202 -18.54 -1.00 4.65
CA ALA A 202 -18.75 0.13 5.55
C ALA A 202 -20.22 0.21 6.00
N LYS A 203 -21.15 0.13 5.06
CA LYS A 203 -22.60 0.14 5.35
C LYS A 203 -23.02 -1.02 6.26
N ALA A 204 -22.48 -2.21 6.04
CA ALA A 204 -22.79 -3.38 6.89
C ALA A 204 -22.31 -3.19 8.33
N ALA A 205 -21.26 -2.39 8.54
CA ALA A 205 -20.74 -2.02 9.86
C ALA A 205 -21.34 -0.72 10.44
N GLY A 206 -22.35 -0.13 9.77
CA GLY A 206 -22.96 1.13 10.19
C GLY A 206 -22.04 2.36 9.99
N ARG A 207 -21.07 2.27 9.07
CA ARG A 207 -20.10 3.32 8.72
C ARG A 207 -20.40 3.89 7.33
N THR A 208 -19.80 5.02 7.01
CA THR A 208 -19.74 5.56 5.65
C THR A 208 -18.40 5.22 5.00
N ALA A 209 -18.40 5.02 3.68
CA ALA A 209 -17.16 4.82 2.93
C ALA A 209 -16.32 6.10 2.81
N ASP A 210 -16.92 7.27 3.03
CA ASP A 210 -16.22 8.57 3.03
C ASP A 210 -15.18 8.68 4.17
N ASP A 211 -15.33 7.84 5.20
CA ASP A 211 -14.36 7.75 6.31
C ASP A 211 -13.12 6.91 5.96
N LEU A 212 -13.10 6.27 4.78
CA LEU A 212 -12.03 5.37 4.38
C LEU A 212 -10.99 6.06 3.49
N GLU A 213 -9.72 5.94 3.86
CA GLU A 213 -8.65 6.29 2.93
C GLU A 213 -8.54 5.25 1.80
N VAL A 214 -8.54 5.71 0.55
CA VAL A 214 -8.28 4.87 -0.63
C VAL A 214 -6.90 5.21 -1.18
N ILE A 215 -5.94 4.34 -0.92
CA ILE A 215 -4.51 4.51 -1.20
C ILE A 215 -4.17 3.73 -2.47
N VAL A 216 -3.87 4.44 -3.56
CA VAL A 216 -3.71 3.84 -4.90
C VAL A 216 -2.30 4.01 -5.42
N PRO A 217 -1.50 2.93 -5.49
CA PRO A 217 -0.22 2.94 -6.20
C PRO A 217 -0.43 3.11 -7.70
N THR A 218 0.36 3.99 -8.31
CA THR A 218 0.26 4.29 -9.73
C THR A 218 1.58 4.07 -10.46
N PHE A 219 1.51 3.51 -11.66
CA PHE A 219 2.61 3.52 -12.60
C PHE A 219 2.54 4.82 -13.40
N ALA A 220 3.38 5.77 -13.05
CA ALA A 220 3.55 7.01 -13.81
C ALA A 220 4.88 6.95 -14.58
N ALA A 221 4.84 7.30 -15.85
CA ALA A 221 5.97 7.33 -16.77
C ALA A 221 6.17 8.77 -17.31
N PRO A 222 6.56 9.73 -16.43
CA PRO A 222 6.86 11.08 -16.87
C PRO A 222 8.26 11.18 -17.46
N GLY A 223 8.48 12.16 -18.33
CA GLY A 223 9.82 12.48 -18.83
C GLY A 223 9.87 13.79 -19.58
N SER A 224 11.09 14.37 -19.67
CA SER A 224 11.38 15.53 -20.49
C SER A 224 11.73 15.14 -21.94
N THR A 225 12.00 13.87 -22.16
CA THR A 225 12.29 13.27 -23.47
C THR A 225 11.50 12.01 -23.69
N SER A 226 11.30 11.62 -24.95
CA SER A 226 10.63 10.37 -25.29
C SER A 226 11.36 9.14 -24.73
N ASP A 227 12.67 9.18 -24.63
CA ASP A 227 13.50 8.07 -24.12
C ASP A 227 13.26 7.88 -22.62
N GLU A 228 13.16 8.97 -21.84
CA GLU A 228 12.82 8.91 -20.41
C GLU A 228 11.42 8.32 -20.20
N VAL A 229 10.42 8.78 -20.95
CA VAL A 229 9.08 8.27 -20.90
C VAL A 229 9.04 6.77 -21.20
N GLU A 230 9.73 6.34 -22.29
CA GLU A 230 9.72 4.93 -22.68
C GLU A 230 10.50 4.04 -21.69
N GLN A 231 11.51 4.56 -21.03
CA GLN A 231 12.19 3.83 -19.95
C GLN A 231 11.20 3.48 -18.81
N TRP A 232 10.40 4.44 -18.33
CA TRP A 232 9.42 4.20 -17.28
C TRP A 232 8.26 3.33 -17.79
N ARG A 233 7.81 3.52 -19.04
CA ARG A 233 6.81 2.65 -19.66
C ARG A 233 7.28 1.21 -19.72
N GLY A 234 8.53 0.98 -20.10
CA GLY A 234 9.13 -0.35 -20.12
C GLY A 234 9.15 -1.00 -18.73
N MET A 235 9.48 -0.23 -17.69
CA MET A 235 9.40 -0.69 -16.31
C MET A 235 7.96 -0.99 -15.88
N ALA A 236 7.01 -0.12 -16.20
CA ALA A 236 5.58 -0.34 -15.91
C ALA A 236 5.06 -1.61 -16.60
N ARG A 237 5.41 -1.82 -17.87
CA ARG A 237 5.07 -3.03 -18.65
C ARG A 237 5.54 -4.29 -17.95
N MET A 238 6.79 -4.30 -17.46
CA MET A 238 7.33 -5.44 -16.71
C MET A 238 6.59 -5.66 -15.40
N GLN A 239 6.24 -4.58 -14.66
CA GLN A 239 5.49 -4.69 -13.40
C GLN A 239 4.05 -5.21 -13.64
N VAL A 240 3.37 -4.71 -14.67
CA VAL A 240 2.05 -5.21 -15.07
C VAL A 240 2.12 -6.70 -15.41
N ALA A 241 3.11 -7.12 -16.19
CA ALA A 241 3.32 -8.53 -16.52
C ALA A 241 3.66 -9.36 -15.26
N PHE A 242 4.53 -8.87 -14.39
CA PHE A 242 4.91 -9.56 -13.15
C PHE A 242 3.69 -9.80 -12.24
N TYR A 243 2.93 -8.75 -11.92
CA TYR A 243 1.72 -8.88 -11.11
C TYR A 243 0.62 -9.66 -11.83
N GLY A 244 0.46 -9.44 -13.14
CA GLY A 244 -0.49 -10.12 -14.00
C GLY A 244 -0.26 -11.61 -14.14
N SER A 245 0.91 -12.12 -13.77
CA SER A 245 1.19 -13.57 -13.69
C SER A 245 0.46 -14.25 -12.53
N THR A 246 -0.07 -13.49 -11.57
CA THR A 246 -0.78 -14.04 -10.41
C THR A 246 -2.22 -14.40 -10.79
N PRO A 247 -2.65 -15.69 -10.68
CA PRO A 247 -3.97 -16.11 -11.15
C PRO A 247 -5.13 -15.32 -10.52
N ASN A 248 -5.00 -14.97 -9.25
CA ASN A 248 -6.04 -14.26 -8.50
C ASN A 248 -6.27 -12.82 -8.99
N TYR A 249 -5.43 -12.30 -9.87
CA TYR A 249 -5.57 -10.96 -10.45
C TYR A 249 -6.04 -10.97 -11.91
N GLY A 250 -6.24 -12.18 -12.49
CA GLY A 250 -6.65 -12.36 -13.89
C GLY A 250 -7.94 -11.62 -14.24
N PHE A 251 -8.89 -11.55 -13.31
CA PHE A 251 -10.17 -10.88 -13.50
C PHE A 251 -10.03 -9.38 -13.85
N ILE A 252 -8.93 -8.72 -13.46
CA ILE A 252 -8.67 -7.32 -13.81
C ILE A 252 -8.47 -7.17 -15.31
N PHE A 253 -7.76 -8.11 -15.95
CA PHE A 253 -7.65 -8.15 -17.41
C PHE A 253 -8.97 -8.53 -18.10
N GLU A 254 -9.73 -9.42 -17.49
CA GLU A 254 -11.04 -9.85 -18.01
C GLU A 254 -12.04 -8.69 -18.03
N GLN A 255 -12.03 -7.81 -17.02
CA GLN A 255 -12.83 -6.58 -17.02
C GLN A 255 -12.49 -5.64 -18.19
N LEU A 256 -11.26 -5.70 -18.70
CA LEU A 256 -10.82 -4.95 -19.88
C LEU A 256 -11.08 -5.68 -21.22
N GLY A 257 -11.78 -6.82 -21.19
CA GLY A 257 -11.98 -7.64 -22.39
C GLY A 257 -10.72 -8.41 -22.85
N ARG A 258 -9.71 -8.51 -22.00
CA ARG A 258 -8.40 -9.14 -22.30
C ARG A 258 -8.28 -10.54 -21.67
N GLN A 259 -9.26 -11.42 -21.97
CA GLN A 259 -9.30 -12.80 -21.48
C GLN A 259 -8.03 -13.59 -21.82
N GLY A 260 -7.61 -14.45 -20.90
CA GLY A 260 -6.44 -15.32 -21.08
C GLY A 260 -5.07 -14.62 -20.95
N THR A 261 -5.02 -13.32 -20.67
CA THR A 261 -3.76 -12.57 -20.53
C THR A 261 -2.88 -13.16 -19.42
N THR A 262 -3.43 -13.45 -18.24
CA THR A 262 -2.69 -14.10 -17.14
C THR A 262 -2.10 -15.45 -17.55
N ALA A 263 -2.83 -16.26 -18.31
CA ALA A 263 -2.34 -17.58 -18.79
C ALA A 263 -1.12 -17.41 -19.71
N ARG A 264 -1.20 -16.48 -20.68
CA ARG A 264 -0.10 -16.17 -21.62
C ARG A 264 1.14 -15.65 -20.89
N ILE A 265 0.97 -14.73 -19.93
CA ILE A 265 2.08 -14.22 -19.10
C ILE A 265 2.75 -15.37 -18.32
N ARG A 266 1.95 -16.25 -17.70
CA ARG A 266 2.47 -17.39 -16.94
C ARG A 266 3.21 -18.41 -17.79
N GLU A 267 2.75 -18.64 -19.00
CA GLU A 267 3.45 -19.53 -19.94
C GLU A 267 4.87 -19.02 -20.20
N ARG A 268 5.02 -17.71 -20.53
CA ARG A 268 6.32 -17.05 -20.73
C ARG A 268 7.17 -17.08 -19.45
N GLN A 269 6.57 -16.78 -18.29
CA GLN A 269 7.26 -16.84 -17.01
C GLN A 269 7.84 -18.21 -16.71
N LYS A 270 7.07 -19.28 -16.95
CA LYS A 270 7.53 -20.68 -16.76
C LYS A 270 8.66 -21.06 -17.72
N ALA A 271 8.67 -20.50 -18.91
CA ALA A 271 9.73 -20.68 -19.89
C ALA A 271 10.99 -19.83 -19.59
N GLY A 272 10.96 -18.98 -18.55
CA GLY A 272 12.06 -18.03 -18.26
C GLY A 272 12.17 -16.88 -19.26
N ASP A 273 11.19 -16.71 -20.13
CA ASP A 273 11.14 -15.69 -21.18
C ASP A 273 10.57 -14.37 -20.62
N LEU A 274 11.42 -13.59 -19.93
CA LEU A 274 11.02 -12.32 -19.34
C LEU A 274 10.63 -11.27 -20.38
N ALA A 275 11.32 -11.26 -21.51
CA ALA A 275 11.00 -10.34 -22.61
C ALA A 275 9.65 -10.68 -23.25
N GLY A 276 9.40 -11.97 -23.53
CA GLY A 276 8.10 -12.45 -24.00
C GLY A 276 6.98 -12.24 -22.97
N MET A 277 7.28 -12.33 -21.69
CA MET A 277 6.32 -12.03 -20.62
C MET A 277 5.88 -10.56 -20.66
N ALA A 278 6.82 -9.62 -20.81
CA ALA A 278 6.53 -8.20 -20.95
C ALA A 278 5.77 -7.90 -22.27
N ALA A 279 6.13 -8.57 -23.37
CA ALA A 279 5.50 -8.38 -24.68
C ALA A 279 4.02 -8.79 -24.73
N VAL A 280 3.52 -9.60 -23.80
CA VAL A 280 2.07 -9.88 -23.66
C VAL A 280 1.29 -8.62 -23.32
N VAL A 281 1.93 -7.64 -22.66
CA VAL A 281 1.35 -6.34 -22.31
C VAL A 281 1.66 -5.36 -23.43
N ASP A 282 0.80 -5.31 -24.46
CA ASP A 282 0.91 -4.35 -25.55
C ASP A 282 0.65 -2.90 -25.08
N ASP A 283 0.84 -1.91 -25.96
CA ASP A 283 0.70 -0.49 -25.61
C ASP A 283 -0.73 -0.12 -25.21
N GLU A 284 -1.72 -0.70 -25.88
CA GLU A 284 -3.12 -0.49 -25.55
C GLU A 284 -3.42 -1.01 -24.12
N LEU A 285 -3.01 -2.24 -23.84
CA LEU A 285 -3.20 -2.81 -22.49
C LEU A 285 -2.44 -2.03 -21.44
N LEU A 286 -1.20 -1.59 -21.73
CA LEU A 286 -0.39 -0.80 -20.80
C LEU A 286 -1.07 0.53 -20.45
N SER A 287 -1.74 1.18 -21.38
CA SER A 287 -2.41 2.48 -21.18
C SER A 287 -3.50 2.43 -20.10
N HIS A 288 -4.09 1.27 -19.84
CA HIS A 288 -5.04 1.09 -18.75
C HIS A 288 -4.38 1.13 -17.35
N PHE A 289 -3.08 0.81 -17.26
CA PHE A 289 -2.33 0.69 -16.00
C PHE A 289 -1.33 1.81 -15.76
N CYS A 290 -0.83 2.44 -16.82
CA CYS A 290 0.25 3.41 -16.76
C CYS A 290 -0.20 4.76 -17.34
N VAL A 291 0.07 5.84 -16.60
CA VAL A 291 -0.03 7.21 -17.09
C VAL A 291 1.33 7.61 -17.64
N SER A 292 1.40 8.16 -18.87
CA SER A 292 2.67 8.49 -19.51
C SER A 292 2.60 9.79 -20.33
N GLY A 293 3.69 10.53 -20.38
CA GLY A 293 3.81 11.78 -21.12
C GLY A 293 4.88 12.70 -20.55
N ASP A 294 4.86 13.96 -20.94
CA ASP A 294 5.64 14.97 -20.24
C ASP A 294 5.12 15.16 -18.80
N TRP A 295 5.88 15.86 -17.97
CA TRP A 295 5.57 16.05 -16.55
C TRP A 295 4.20 16.70 -16.31
N ALA A 296 3.85 17.73 -17.08
CA ALA A 296 2.58 18.45 -16.96
C ALA A 296 1.39 17.58 -17.38
N THR A 297 1.51 16.87 -18.51
CA THR A 297 0.50 15.93 -19.00
C THR A 297 0.26 14.80 -18.00
N VAL A 298 1.32 14.28 -17.36
CA VAL A 298 1.19 13.22 -16.35
C VAL A 298 0.47 13.74 -15.10
N ALA A 299 0.72 14.99 -14.67
CA ALA A 299 0.01 15.58 -13.53
C ALA A 299 -1.50 15.67 -13.78
N ASP A 300 -1.90 16.22 -14.93
CA ASP A 300 -3.32 16.30 -15.34
C ASP A 300 -3.98 14.92 -15.38
N ALA A 301 -3.33 13.98 -16.06
CA ALA A 301 -3.87 12.65 -16.24
C ALA A 301 -3.95 11.84 -14.93
N LEU A 302 -3.09 12.08 -13.94
CA LEU A 302 -3.20 11.48 -12.60
C LEU A 302 -4.40 12.02 -11.85
N VAL A 303 -4.62 13.33 -11.90
CA VAL A 303 -5.78 13.96 -11.26
C VAL A 303 -7.07 13.44 -11.90
N ASP A 304 -7.17 13.48 -13.24
CA ASP A 304 -8.35 13.00 -13.96
C ASP A 304 -8.65 11.50 -13.68
N ARG A 305 -7.59 10.69 -13.59
CA ARG A 305 -7.73 9.25 -13.36
C ARG A 305 -8.26 8.90 -11.98
N TYR A 306 -7.88 9.67 -10.95
CA TYR A 306 -8.10 9.29 -9.56
C TYR A 306 -9.02 10.23 -8.79
N ALA A 307 -9.42 11.37 -9.36
CA ALA A 307 -10.35 12.31 -8.73
C ALA A 307 -11.65 11.62 -8.32
N GLY A 308 -12.10 11.88 -7.09
CA GLY A 308 -13.31 11.29 -6.52
C GLY A 308 -13.21 9.80 -6.18
N THR A 309 -12.04 9.15 -6.40
CA THR A 309 -11.85 7.73 -6.09
C THR A 309 -10.70 7.50 -5.12
N ALA A 310 -9.55 8.11 -5.34
CA ALA A 310 -8.40 7.99 -4.45
C ALA A 310 -8.28 9.19 -3.53
N THR A 311 -8.01 8.96 -2.26
CA THR A 311 -7.64 10.00 -1.30
C THR A 311 -6.13 10.25 -1.32
N ARG A 312 -5.37 9.18 -1.61
CA ARG A 312 -3.91 9.19 -1.74
C ARG A 312 -3.47 8.44 -3.00
N VAL A 313 -2.62 9.06 -3.80
CA VAL A 313 -1.94 8.43 -4.93
C VAL A 313 -0.49 8.21 -4.58
N VAL A 314 0.03 7.02 -4.85
CA VAL A 314 1.39 6.63 -4.46
C VAL A 314 2.23 6.42 -5.71
N SER A 315 3.25 7.25 -5.91
CA SER A 315 4.21 7.08 -7.00
C SER A 315 5.02 5.80 -6.83
N TYR A 316 4.84 4.84 -7.72
CA TYR A 316 5.56 3.56 -7.65
C TYR A 316 7.04 3.69 -8.00
N PHE A 317 7.42 4.66 -8.84
CA PHE A 317 8.78 4.77 -9.38
C PHE A 317 9.64 5.89 -8.77
N ALA A 318 9.07 6.88 -8.10
CA ALA A 318 9.83 8.01 -7.57
C ALA A 318 10.96 7.57 -6.61
N GLY A 319 10.68 6.63 -5.70
CA GLY A 319 11.70 6.08 -4.81
C GLY A 319 12.78 5.27 -5.52
N MET A 320 12.45 4.64 -6.65
CA MET A 320 13.43 3.95 -7.50
C MET A 320 14.29 4.95 -8.28
N ALA A 321 13.72 6.07 -8.74
CA ALA A 321 14.46 7.15 -9.36
C ALA A 321 15.50 7.73 -8.38
N TRP A 322 15.07 8.08 -7.17
CA TRP A 322 15.95 8.57 -6.10
C TRP A 322 17.05 7.56 -5.74
N ALA A 323 16.74 6.28 -5.67
CA ALA A 323 17.73 5.26 -5.32
C ALA A 323 18.86 5.13 -6.35
N ARG A 324 18.60 5.51 -7.62
CA ARG A 324 19.60 5.56 -8.71
C ARG A 324 20.39 6.87 -8.72
N ASP A 325 19.70 7.99 -8.58
CA ASP A 325 20.26 9.35 -8.46
C ASP A 325 19.37 10.20 -7.58
N GLU A 326 19.87 10.63 -6.42
CA GLU A 326 19.10 11.44 -5.46
C GLU A 326 18.53 12.73 -6.08
N ARG A 327 19.23 13.31 -7.07
CA ARG A 327 18.79 14.51 -7.79
C ARG A 327 17.56 14.28 -8.66
N ALA A 328 17.31 13.04 -9.07
CA ALA A 328 16.14 12.69 -9.87
C ALA A 328 14.81 12.93 -9.13
N LEU A 329 14.82 13.15 -7.82
CA LEU A 329 13.63 13.38 -7.04
C LEU A 329 12.99 14.76 -7.29
N GLY A 330 13.75 15.75 -7.74
CA GLY A 330 13.26 17.12 -7.98
C GLY A 330 12.02 17.17 -8.88
N PRO A 331 12.09 16.68 -10.13
CA PRO A 331 10.92 16.66 -11.03
C PRO A 331 9.73 15.85 -10.50
N TRP A 332 9.97 14.74 -9.81
CA TRP A 332 8.90 13.98 -9.14
C TRP A 332 8.24 14.76 -8.00
N GLY A 333 9.01 15.57 -7.29
CA GLY A 333 8.48 16.46 -6.26
C GLY A 333 7.65 17.61 -6.85
N GLU A 334 8.03 18.15 -8.00
CA GLU A 334 7.21 19.12 -8.74
C GLU A 334 5.88 18.49 -9.14
N LEU A 335 5.90 17.29 -9.70
CA LEU A 335 4.70 16.51 -9.99
C LEU A 335 3.82 16.31 -8.74
N ALA A 336 4.43 15.98 -7.59
CA ALA A 336 3.71 15.80 -6.34
C ALA A 336 2.96 17.07 -5.93
N ARG A 337 3.63 18.23 -5.96
CA ARG A 337 3.01 19.53 -5.66
C ARG A 337 1.89 19.91 -6.62
N GLU A 338 2.06 19.62 -7.91
CA GLU A 338 1.03 19.89 -8.91
C GLU A 338 -0.23 19.06 -8.69
N VAL A 339 -0.07 17.76 -8.41
CA VAL A 339 -1.20 16.86 -8.10
C VAL A 339 -1.90 17.26 -6.81
N ALA A 340 -1.14 17.66 -5.77
CA ALA A 340 -1.72 18.09 -4.50
C ALA A 340 -2.47 19.44 -4.60
N ALA A 341 -2.07 20.33 -5.51
CA ALA A 341 -2.67 21.65 -5.70
C ALA A 341 -4.01 21.62 -6.48
N ARG A 342 -4.34 20.51 -7.14
CA ARG A 342 -5.57 20.30 -7.92
C ARG A 342 -6.58 19.45 -7.16
#